data_d29ca9811defe66a03ca5a2e2865f162
#
_entry.id   d29ca9811defe66a03ca5a2e2865f162
#
_cell.length_a   1.000
_cell.length_b   1.000
_cell.length_c   1.000
_cell.angle_alpha   90.00
_cell.angle_beta   90.00
_cell.angle_gamma   90.00
#
_symmetry.space_group_name_H-M   'P 1'
#
loop_
_entity.id
_entity.type
_entity.pdbx_description
1 polymer ?
#
loop_
_entity_poly.entity_id
_entity_poly.type
_entity_poly.pdbx_seq_one_letter_code
_entity_poly.pdbx_strand_id
1 'polypeptide(L)'
;MSKRDPMDEGVFRLVRKAVDYKKSLCILFYDDEYLCSTDKYVVVVGKDGQFLANNIDYERIAAAKPSDFRIKPLKETSPLVKEVEKRGRAISEFYWQTAFHMSNGELLEGCREEDVVNIKQWPNFTRLVRTPNTYRITALLTERATSLDMVARLLEIQISEVNQYYSAAYHAGYAEVLNRPPEKDIQLTPHHAIGIIKQLINRFRR
;
A
#
# COMPACT_ATOMS: atom_id res chain seq x y z
N MET A 1 8.92 -22.17 12.44
CA MET A 1 8.55 -20.79 12.83
C MET A 1 8.10 -20.10 11.55
N SER A 2 6.79 -19.85 11.41
CA SER A 2 6.26 -19.10 10.27
C SER A 2 6.82 -17.69 10.33
N LYS A 3 7.56 -17.26 9.30
CA LYS A 3 7.93 -15.85 9.12
C LYS A 3 6.60 -15.09 9.08
N ARG A 4 6.33 -14.22 10.06
CA ARG A 4 5.20 -13.30 9.99
C ARG A 4 5.46 -12.37 8.82
N ASP A 5 4.49 -12.30 7.91
CA ASP A 5 4.57 -11.42 6.77
C ASP A 5 4.62 -9.95 7.26
N PRO A 6 5.57 -9.13 6.80
CA PRO A 6 5.64 -7.71 7.16
C PRO A 6 4.34 -6.96 6.85
N MET A 7 3.53 -7.45 5.91
CA MET A 7 2.22 -6.88 5.60
C MET A 7 1.16 -7.11 6.70
N ASP A 8 1.34 -8.11 7.56
CA ASP A 8 0.30 -8.54 8.50
C ASP A 8 0.00 -7.55 9.64
N GLU A 9 0.94 -6.70 10.03
CA GLU A 9 0.78 -5.79 11.17
C GLU A 9 1.22 -4.34 10.89
N GLY A 10 1.68 -4.02 9.68
CA GLY A 10 2.25 -2.71 9.33
C GLY A 10 1.22 -1.64 8.95
N VAL A 11 1.74 -0.43 8.71
CA VAL A 11 0.97 0.75 8.26
C VAL A 11 0.17 0.45 6.99
N PHE A 12 0.75 -0.33 6.07
CA PHE A 12 0.11 -0.69 4.79
C PHE A 12 -1.25 -1.36 5.00
N ARG A 13 -1.31 -2.42 5.81
CA ARG A 13 -2.55 -3.15 6.09
C ARG A 13 -3.59 -2.30 6.81
N LEU A 14 -3.14 -1.41 7.69
CA LEU A 14 -4.04 -0.50 8.40
C LEU A 14 -4.69 0.51 7.45
N VAL A 15 -3.90 1.07 6.54
CA VAL A 15 -4.40 1.98 5.51
C VAL A 15 -5.39 1.25 4.60
N ARG A 16 -5.06 0.04 4.14
CA ARG A 16 -5.94 -0.78 3.30
C ARG A 16 -7.27 -1.05 4.00
N LYS A 17 -7.24 -1.51 5.25
CA LYS A 17 -8.46 -1.71 6.05
C LYS A 17 -9.27 -0.44 6.25
N ALA A 18 -8.62 0.70 6.47
CA ALA A 18 -9.33 1.97 6.63
C ALA A 18 -10.10 2.34 5.35
N VAL A 19 -9.49 2.17 4.19
CA VAL A 19 -10.13 2.42 2.90
C VAL A 19 -11.28 1.44 2.66
N ASP A 20 -11.06 0.14 2.86
CA ASP A 20 -12.06 -0.90 2.67
C ASP A 20 -13.31 -0.66 3.55
N TYR A 21 -13.11 -0.21 4.78
CA TYR A 21 -14.20 0.11 5.70
C TYR A 21 -14.71 1.54 5.61
N LYS A 22 -14.23 2.32 4.63
CA LYS A 22 -14.58 3.75 4.46
C LYS A 22 -14.41 4.57 5.74
N LYS A 23 -13.29 4.38 6.42
CA LYS A 23 -12.92 5.10 7.65
C LYS A 23 -11.76 6.05 7.40
N SER A 24 -11.88 7.25 7.95
CA SER A 24 -10.79 8.20 7.96
C SER A 24 -9.94 8.01 9.21
N LEU A 25 -8.61 8.04 9.03
CA LEU A 25 -7.66 7.92 10.13
C LEU A 25 -6.41 8.79 9.88
N CYS A 26 -5.70 9.04 10.98
CA CYS A 26 -4.40 9.70 10.98
C CYS A 26 -3.37 8.74 11.62
N ILE A 27 -2.19 8.66 11.02
CA ILE A 27 -1.05 7.89 11.51
C ILE A 27 0.05 8.87 11.93
N LEU A 28 0.60 8.64 13.13
CA LEU A 28 1.63 9.46 13.75
C LEU A 28 2.74 8.54 14.25
N PHE A 29 4.00 8.82 13.91
CA PHE A 29 5.15 8.08 14.43
C PHE A 29 5.60 8.64 15.79
N TYR A 30 6.15 7.78 16.68
CA TYR A 30 6.54 8.16 18.02
C TYR A 30 7.88 8.90 18.10
N ASP A 31 8.81 8.64 17.18
CA ASP A 31 10.17 9.19 17.19
C ASP A 31 10.30 10.66 16.77
N ASP A 32 9.21 11.27 16.35
CA ASP A 32 9.24 12.69 16.07
C ASP A 32 9.18 13.47 17.39
N GLU A 33 10.33 13.91 17.90
CA GLU A 33 10.50 14.72 19.12
C GLU A 33 9.58 15.97 19.19
N TYR A 34 8.82 16.22 18.14
CA TYR A 34 7.91 17.34 17.97
C TYR A 34 6.42 16.96 18.10
N LEU A 35 6.12 15.86 18.79
CA LEU A 35 4.76 15.33 18.97
C LEU A 35 3.78 16.25 19.74
N CYS A 36 4.20 17.42 20.18
CA CYS A 36 3.37 18.35 20.94
C CYS A 36 2.59 19.38 20.08
N SER A 37 2.75 19.42 18.77
CA SER A 37 1.98 20.34 17.92
C SER A 37 0.92 19.58 17.12
N THR A 38 -0.31 20.13 17.13
CA THR A 38 -1.51 19.59 16.48
C THR A 38 -1.43 19.45 14.96
N ASP A 39 -0.30 19.82 14.34
CA ASP A 39 -0.15 19.96 12.89
C ASP A 39 0.76 18.91 12.24
N LYS A 40 1.23 17.91 12.97
CA LYS A 40 2.17 16.91 12.43
C LYS A 40 1.56 15.52 12.37
N TYR A 41 0.91 15.23 11.27
CA TYR A 41 0.56 13.88 10.85
C TYR A 41 1.58 13.39 9.83
N VAL A 42 1.85 12.09 9.83
CA VAL A 42 2.66 11.48 8.77
C VAL A 42 1.78 11.08 7.60
N VAL A 43 0.66 10.41 7.90
CA VAL A 43 -0.32 10.03 6.88
C VAL A 43 -1.73 10.26 7.40
N VAL A 44 -2.56 10.93 6.61
CA VAL A 44 -4.00 11.03 6.82
C VAL A 44 -4.70 10.33 5.65
N VAL A 45 -5.57 9.39 5.96
CA VAL A 45 -6.33 8.63 4.98
C VAL A 45 -7.80 9.06 5.05
N GLY A 46 -8.38 9.41 3.90
CA GLY A 46 -9.80 9.70 3.75
C GLY A 46 -10.60 8.46 3.37
N LYS A 47 -11.89 8.48 3.70
CA LYS A 47 -12.84 7.38 3.43
C LYS A 47 -13.00 7.02 1.95
N ASP A 48 -12.72 7.96 1.05
CA ASP A 48 -12.91 7.81 -0.39
C ASP A 48 -11.63 7.39 -1.14
N GLY A 49 -10.66 6.82 -0.40
CA GLY A 49 -9.43 6.32 -1.01
C GLY A 49 -8.47 7.43 -1.44
N GLN A 50 -8.44 8.51 -0.70
CA GLN A 50 -7.47 9.59 -0.84
C GLN A 50 -6.58 9.67 0.40
N PHE A 51 -5.37 10.21 0.25
CA PHE A 51 -4.47 10.42 1.37
C PHE A 51 -3.70 11.75 1.25
N LEU A 52 -3.31 12.26 2.40
CA LEU A 52 -2.31 13.32 2.54
C LEU A 52 -1.15 12.80 3.38
N ALA A 53 0.04 13.28 3.08
CA ALA A 53 1.24 12.97 3.85
C ALA A 53 2.17 14.18 3.90
N ASN A 54 2.75 14.43 5.08
CA ASN A 54 3.77 15.43 5.29
C ASN A 54 5.13 14.75 5.40
N ASN A 55 6.11 15.18 4.58
CA ASN A 55 7.48 14.67 4.59
C ASN A 55 7.56 13.14 4.74
N ILE A 56 6.83 12.44 3.86
CA ILE A 56 6.68 11.01 3.94
C ILE A 56 7.98 10.31 3.53
N ASP A 57 8.49 9.49 4.43
CA ASP A 57 9.53 8.50 4.17
C ASP A 57 8.87 7.13 3.99
N TYR A 58 8.77 6.67 2.74
CA TYR A 58 8.13 5.40 2.43
C TYR A 58 8.94 4.18 2.84
N GLU A 59 10.27 4.28 2.92
CA GLU A 59 11.12 3.21 3.44
C GLU A 59 10.84 3.00 4.93
N ARG A 60 10.77 4.09 5.68
CA ARG A 60 10.39 4.06 7.10
C ARG A 60 8.98 3.49 7.29
N ILE A 61 8.01 3.88 6.46
CA ILE A 61 6.64 3.34 6.51
C ILE A 61 6.63 1.84 6.23
N ALA A 62 7.37 1.40 5.21
CA ALA A 62 7.47 -0.01 4.83
C ALA A 62 8.08 -0.88 5.93
N ALA A 63 9.04 -0.34 6.68
CA ALA A 63 9.73 -1.02 7.78
C ALA A 63 9.03 -0.89 9.14
N ALA A 64 8.01 -0.02 9.26
CA ALA A 64 7.40 0.34 10.54
C ALA A 64 6.68 -0.82 11.22
N LYS A 65 6.99 -1.02 12.48
CA LYS A 65 6.31 -1.98 13.37
C LYS A 65 5.17 -1.28 14.12
N PRO A 66 4.21 -2.05 14.66
CA PRO A 66 3.11 -1.50 15.45
C PRO A 66 3.54 -0.63 16.65
N SER A 67 4.74 -0.87 17.17
CA SER A 67 5.33 -0.09 18.25
C SER A 67 5.80 1.31 17.85
N ASP A 68 5.97 1.56 16.56
CA ASP A 68 6.66 2.75 16.06
C ASP A 68 5.69 3.91 15.78
N PHE A 69 4.38 3.61 15.75
CA PHE A 69 3.36 4.59 15.41
C PHE A 69 2.07 4.41 16.22
N ARG A 70 1.27 5.46 16.24
CA ARG A 70 -0.10 5.46 16.79
C ARG A 70 -1.11 5.84 15.72
N ILE A 71 -2.35 5.33 15.89
CA ILE A 71 -3.45 5.58 14.98
C ILE A 71 -4.50 6.42 15.72
N LYS A 72 -4.96 7.48 15.07
CA LYS A 72 -6.07 8.29 15.55
C LYS A 72 -7.21 8.24 14.54
N PRO A 73 -8.36 7.62 14.87
CA PRO A 73 -9.55 7.71 14.04
C PRO A 73 -10.00 9.17 13.93
N LEU A 74 -10.39 9.57 12.73
CA LEU A 74 -10.88 10.93 12.46
C LEU A 74 -12.39 10.92 12.30
N LYS A 75 -13.05 11.97 12.87
CA LYS A 75 -14.46 12.25 12.60
C LYS A 75 -14.57 12.93 11.24
N GLU A 76 -15.68 12.75 10.53
CA GLU A 76 -15.93 13.40 9.24
C GLU A 76 -15.87 14.95 9.33
N THR A 77 -16.18 15.50 10.48
CA THR A 77 -16.08 16.95 10.76
C THR A 77 -14.66 17.46 10.96
N SER A 78 -13.67 16.56 11.03
CA SER A 78 -12.27 16.94 11.25
C SER A 78 -11.72 17.83 10.13
N PRO A 79 -11.00 18.92 10.45
CA PRO A 79 -10.33 19.75 9.44
C PRO A 79 -9.39 18.93 8.52
N LEU A 80 -8.71 17.91 9.07
CA LEU A 80 -7.84 17.03 8.29
C LEU A 80 -8.60 16.22 7.24
N VAL A 81 -9.81 15.77 7.53
CA VAL A 81 -10.65 15.05 6.55
C VAL A 81 -11.02 15.98 5.40
N LYS A 82 -11.47 17.20 5.70
CA LYS A 82 -11.77 18.21 4.68
C LYS A 82 -10.55 18.56 3.82
N GLU A 83 -9.37 18.57 4.42
CA GLU A 83 -8.13 18.83 3.71
C GLU A 83 -7.76 17.66 2.75
N VAL A 84 -7.95 16.41 3.19
CA VAL A 84 -7.79 15.22 2.32
C VAL A 84 -8.78 15.27 1.16
N GLU A 85 -10.05 15.58 1.40
CA GLU A 85 -11.06 15.69 0.34
C GLU A 85 -10.71 16.78 -0.69
N LYS A 86 -10.10 17.88 -0.25
CA LYS A 86 -9.76 19.01 -1.12
C LYS A 86 -8.49 18.79 -1.95
N ARG A 87 -7.44 18.20 -1.38
CA ARG A 87 -6.10 18.11 -1.99
C ARG A 87 -5.43 16.76 -1.81
N GLY A 88 -6.16 15.75 -1.37
CA GLY A 88 -5.64 14.40 -1.21
C GLY A 88 -5.20 13.80 -2.55
N ARG A 89 -4.18 12.94 -2.47
CA ARG A 89 -3.70 12.13 -3.58
C ARG A 89 -4.42 10.80 -3.60
N ALA A 90 -4.45 10.14 -4.77
CA ALA A 90 -5.04 8.82 -4.89
C ALA A 90 -4.29 7.80 -4.02
N ILE A 91 -5.00 6.96 -3.29
CA ILE A 91 -4.43 5.97 -2.38
C ILE A 91 -3.56 4.93 -3.12
N SER A 92 -3.79 4.73 -4.41
CA SER A 92 -2.94 3.89 -5.26
C SER A 92 -1.48 4.35 -5.28
N GLU A 93 -1.21 5.68 -5.17
CA GLU A 93 0.16 6.18 -5.03
C GLU A 93 0.80 5.68 -3.72
N PHE A 94 0.05 5.72 -2.61
CA PHE A 94 0.52 5.22 -1.32
C PHE A 94 0.81 3.72 -1.37
N TYR A 95 -0.10 2.95 -1.95
CA TYR A 95 0.07 1.51 -2.08
C TYR A 95 1.27 1.15 -2.96
N TRP A 96 1.45 1.82 -4.10
CA TRP A 96 2.62 1.63 -4.94
C TRP A 96 3.93 1.86 -4.18
N GLN A 97 4.06 3.06 -3.60
CA GLN A 97 5.28 3.47 -2.90
C GLN A 97 5.62 2.51 -1.77
N THR A 98 4.64 2.21 -0.92
CA THR A 98 4.87 1.35 0.24
C THR A 98 5.18 -0.09 -0.18
N ALA A 99 4.41 -0.67 -1.11
CA ALA A 99 4.65 -2.02 -1.60
C ALA A 99 6.00 -2.15 -2.32
N PHE A 100 6.43 -1.14 -3.05
CA PHE A 100 7.73 -1.11 -3.71
C PHE A 100 8.88 -1.26 -2.69
N HIS A 101 8.87 -0.49 -1.62
CA HIS A 101 9.89 -0.56 -0.57
C HIS A 101 9.77 -1.84 0.28
N MET A 102 8.54 -2.31 0.56
CA MET A 102 8.32 -3.56 1.29
C MET A 102 8.82 -4.79 0.54
N SER A 103 8.63 -4.83 -0.78
CA SER A 103 9.04 -5.94 -1.63
C SER A 103 10.53 -6.21 -1.59
N ASN A 104 11.33 -5.15 -1.67
CA ASN A 104 12.80 -5.28 -1.73
C ASN A 104 13.29 -6.41 -2.67
N GLY A 105 12.58 -6.62 -3.79
CA GLY A 105 12.88 -7.64 -4.79
C GLY A 105 12.22 -9.01 -4.57
N GLU A 106 11.50 -9.20 -3.48
CA GLU A 106 10.69 -10.39 -3.21
C GLU A 106 9.21 -10.14 -3.55
N LEU A 107 8.45 -11.20 -3.77
CA LEU A 107 7.01 -11.11 -3.95
C LEU A 107 6.31 -10.86 -2.61
N LEU A 108 5.37 -9.92 -2.59
CA LEU A 108 4.53 -9.66 -1.43
C LEU A 108 3.30 -10.58 -1.40
N GLU A 109 2.61 -10.61 -0.26
CA GLU A 109 1.36 -11.35 -0.08
C GLU A 109 0.38 -11.08 -1.23
N GLY A 110 -0.26 -12.13 -1.75
CA GLY A 110 -1.17 -12.04 -2.89
C GLY A 110 -0.49 -12.11 -4.26
N CYS A 111 0.83 -11.93 -4.36
CA CYS A 111 1.62 -12.12 -5.58
C CYS A 111 2.24 -13.52 -5.61
N ARG A 112 2.30 -14.17 -6.78
CA ARG A 112 2.87 -15.51 -6.94
C ARG A 112 3.81 -15.57 -8.14
N GLU A 113 4.80 -16.45 -8.07
CA GLU A 113 5.78 -16.65 -9.16
C GLU A 113 5.12 -17.09 -10.47
N GLU A 114 4.07 -17.91 -10.36
CA GLU A 114 3.32 -18.44 -11.50
C GLU A 114 2.32 -17.46 -12.11
N ASP A 115 2.16 -16.26 -11.57
CA ASP A 115 1.18 -15.28 -12.06
C ASP A 115 1.49 -14.84 -13.50
N VAL A 116 0.45 -14.85 -14.33
CA VAL A 116 0.45 -14.23 -15.66
C VAL A 116 -0.22 -12.88 -15.53
N VAL A 117 0.56 -11.82 -15.74
CA VAL A 117 0.23 -10.46 -15.38
C VAL A 117 -0.01 -9.60 -16.61
N ASN A 118 -1.04 -8.77 -16.55
CA ASN A 118 -1.31 -7.67 -17.48
C ASN A 118 -1.39 -6.34 -16.73
N ILE A 119 -0.96 -5.25 -17.35
CA ILE A 119 -1.13 -3.89 -16.82
C ILE A 119 -2.33 -3.23 -17.49
N LYS A 120 -3.37 -2.94 -16.70
CA LYS A 120 -4.64 -2.37 -17.18
C LYS A 120 -4.51 -0.93 -17.69
N GLN A 121 -3.64 -0.17 -17.04
CA GLN A 121 -3.37 1.22 -17.39
C GLN A 121 -1.98 1.64 -16.92
N TRP A 122 -1.36 2.56 -17.63
CA TRP A 122 -0.05 3.09 -17.25
C TRP A 122 -0.12 3.85 -15.92
N PRO A 123 0.72 3.49 -14.93
CA PRO A 123 0.85 4.27 -13.71
C PRO A 123 1.45 5.66 -13.98
N ASN A 124 1.12 6.62 -13.14
CA ASN A 124 1.72 7.96 -13.23
C ASN A 124 3.12 8.00 -12.62
N PHE A 125 4.12 7.61 -13.37
CA PHE A 125 5.52 7.52 -12.90
C PHE A 125 6.19 8.86 -12.58
N THR A 126 5.54 9.99 -12.75
CA THR A 126 6.10 11.27 -12.32
C THR A 126 6.18 11.40 -10.80
N ARG A 127 5.37 10.61 -10.07
CA ARG A 127 5.27 10.63 -8.61
C ARG A 127 5.58 9.30 -7.96
N LEU A 128 5.75 8.25 -8.73
CA LEU A 128 5.98 6.89 -8.23
C LEU A 128 7.46 6.56 -8.26
N VAL A 129 7.92 5.88 -7.20
CA VAL A 129 9.25 5.26 -7.19
C VAL A 129 9.33 4.23 -8.31
N ARG A 130 10.51 4.11 -8.90
CA ARG A 130 10.72 3.26 -10.09
C ARG A 130 12.14 2.71 -10.15
N THR A 131 12.28 1.58 -10.80
CA THR A 131 13.56 1.00 -11.22
C THR A 131 13.96 1.53 -12.60
N PRO A 132 15.19 1.33 -13.05
CA PRO A 132 15.60 1.71 -14.41
C PRO A 132 14.74 1.07 -15.51
N ASN A 133 14.23 -0.15 -15.28
CA ASN A 133 13.47 -0.90 -16.28
C ASN A 133 11.95 -0.76 -16.14
N THR A 134 11.45 0.03 -15.20
CA THR A 134 10.00 0.20 -14.95
C THR A 134 9.20 0.46 -16.24
N TYR A 135 9.67 1.35 -17.11
CA TYR A 135 8.97 1.66 -18.37
C TYR A 135 8.95 0.49 -19.33
N ARG A 136 10.06 -0.29 -19.42
CA ARG A 136 10.16 -1.47 -20.29
C ARG A 136 9.23 -2.58 -19.80
N ILE A 137 9.19 -2.80 -18.50
CA ILE A 137 8.27 -3.78 -17.86
C ILE A 137 6.82 -3.37 -18.12
N THR A 138 6.49 -2.09 -17.88
CA THR A 138 5.13 -1.58 -18.11
C THR A 138 4.70 -1.74 -19.58
N ALA A 139 5.55 -1.34 -20.51
CA ALA A 139 5.26 -1.46 -21.94
C ALA A 139 4.97 -2.92 -22.36
N LEU A 140 5.83 -3.85 -21.92
CA LEU A 140 5.66 -5.27 -22.23
C LEU A 140 4.34 -5.82 -21.65
N LEU A 141 4.07 -5.55 -20.37
CA LEU A 141 2.89 -6.06 -19.67
C LEU A 141 1.59 -5.38 -20.08
N THR A 142 1.63 -4.18 -20.66
CA THR A 142 0.46 -3.51 -21.25
C THR A 142 0.12 -4.10 -22.60
N GLU A 143 1.14 -4.44 -23.40
CA GLU A 143 0.97 -5.00 -24.74
C GLU A 143 0.42 -6.43 -24.69
N ARG A 144 0.93 -7.24 -23.78
CA ARG A 144 0.49 -8.63 -23.61
C ARG A 144 0.70 -9.15 -22.19
N ALA A 145 -0.25 -9.95 -21.73
CA ALA A 145 -0.11 -10.68 -20.49
C ALA A 145 1.09 -11.65 -20.55
N THR A 146 1.93 -11.61 -19.53
CA THR A 146 3.20 -12.35 -19.52
C THR A 146 3.52 -12.83 -18.10
N SER A 147 4.13 -14.03 -17.97
CA SER A 147 4.64 -14.50 -16.67
C SER A 147 5.88 -13.70 -16.25
N LEU A 148 6.12 -13.61 -14.95
CA LEU A 148 7.21 -12.81 -14.37
C LEU A 148 8.59 -13.28 -14.89
N ASP A 149 8.80 -14.59 -14.92
CA ASP A 149 10.02 -15.19 -15.43
C ASP A 149 10.25 -14.87 -16.93
N MET A 150 9.18 -14.87 -17.73
CA MET A 150 9.25 -14.49 -19.13
C MET A 150 9.56 -13.00 -19.30
N VAL A 151 9.02 -12.11 -18.44
CA VAL A 151 9.39 -10.70 -18.43
C VAL A 151 10.87 -10.51 -18.17
N ALA A 152 11.42 -11.19 -17.13
CA ALA A 152 12.83 -11.11 -16.78
C ALA A 152 13.72 -11.55 -17.95
N ARG A 153 13.38 -12.68 -18.61
CA ARG A 153 14.11 -13.21 -19.77
C ARG A 153 14.04 -12.31 -21.00
N LEU A 154 12.84 -11.83 -21.36
CA LEU A 154 12.66 -11.00 -22.56
C LEU A 154 13.35 -9.64 -22.45
N LEU A 155 13.39 -9.08 -21.25
CA LEU A 155 14.00 -7.78 -20.99
C LEU A 155 15.47 -7.87 -20.54
N GLU A 156 15.98 -9.09 -20.32
CA GLU A 156 17.34 -9.37 -19.80
C GLU A 156 17.62 -8.60 -18.49
N ILE A 157 16.69 -8.68 -17.54
CA ILE A 157 16.77 -8.04 -16.24
C ILE A 157 16.65 -9.05 -15.10
N GLN A 158 17.01 -8.62 -13.88
CA GLN A 158 16.90 -9.47 -12.70
C GLN A 158 15.44 -9.71 -12.34
N ILE A 159 15.12 -10.96 -11.97
CA ILE A 159 13.76 -11.33 -11.54
C ILE A 159 13.33 -10.52 -10.31
N SER A 160 14.25 -10.16 -9.43
CA SER A 160 13.97 -9.31 -8.26
C SER A 160 13.41 -7.94 -8.64
N GLU A 161 13.87 -7.34 -9.74
CA GLU A 161 13.34 -6.08 -10.24
C GLU A 161 11.90 -6.25 -10.78
N VAL A 162 11.62 -7.37 -11.44
CA VAL A 162 10.27 -7.71 -11.92
C VAL A 162 9.33 -7.94 -10.74
N ASN A 163 9.77 -8.69 -9.72
CA ASN A 163 9.01 -8.95 -8.51
C ASN A 163 8.65 -7.67 -7.76
N GLN A 164 9.61 -6.76 -7.62
CA GLN A 164 9.41 -5.47 -6.97
C GLN A 164 8.39 -4.61 -7.72
N TYR A 165 8.54 -4.52 -9.05
CA TYR A 165 7.58 -3.83 -9.90
C TYR A 165 6.17 -4.45 -9.80
N TYR A 166 6.09 -5.78 -9.92
CA TYR A 166 4.81 -6.48 -9.90
C TYR A 166 4.10 -6.31 -8.55
N SER A 167 4.81 -6.49 -7.43
CA SER A 167 4.26 -6.28 -6.09
C SER A 167 3.66 -4.87 -5.94
N ALA A 168 4.39 -3.84 -6.39
CA ALA A 168 3.90 -2.46 -6.37
C ALA A 168 2.67 -2.27 -7.26
N ALA A 169 2.70 -2.79 -8.49
CA ALA A 169 1.60 -2.66 -9.45
C ALA A 169 0.34 -3.41 -9.00
N TYR A 170 0.50 -4.60 -8.43
CA TYR A 170 -0.60 -5.42 -7.92
C TYR A 170 -1.32 -4.73 -6.76
N HIS A 171 -0.59 -4.31 -5.74
CA HIS A 171 -1.17 -3.67 -4.57
C HIS A 171 -1.76 -2.29 -4.85
N ALA A 172 -1.22 -1.58 -5.83
CA ALA A 172 -1.77 -0.30 -6.30
C ALA A 172 -2.98 -0.45 -7.25
N GLY A 173 -3.33 -1.70 -7.65
CA GLY A 173 -4.46 -1.99 -8.51
C GLY A 173 -4.23 -1.75 -10.00
N TYR A 174 -2.97 -1.56 -10.43
CA TYR A 174 -2.60 -1.42 -11.85
C TYR A 174 -2.45 -2.76 -12.56
N ALA A 175 -2.01 -3.81 -11.85
CA ALA A 175 -1.86 -5.14 -12.41
C ALA A 175 -3.14 -5.97 -12.28
N GLU A 176 -3.35 -6.84 -13.27
CA GLU A 176 -4.38 -7.87 -13.29
C GLU A 176 -3.71 -9.24 -13.51
N VAL A 177 -4.15 -10.24 -12.75
CA VAL A 177 -3.68 -11.63 -12.88
C VAL A 177 -4.71 -12.41 -13.70
N LEU A 178 -4.29 -13.04 -14.79
CA LEU A 178 -5.19 -13.69 -15.73
C LEU A 178 -5.31 -15.21 -15.58
N ASN A 179 -4.32 -15.86 -14.97
CA ASN A 179 -4.28 -17.31 -14.85
C ASN A 179 -4.89 -17.87 -13.56
N ARG A 180 -5.44 -17.02 -12.70
CA ARG A 180 -6.19 -17.40 -11.51
C ARG A 180 -7.34 -16.43 -11.22
N PRO A 181 -8.41 -16.89 -10.57
CA PRO A 181 -9.47 -15.98 -10.15
C PRO A 181 -8.92 -14.94 -9.15
N PRO A 182 -9.46 -13.71 -9.13
CA PRO A 182 -9.10 -12.72 -8.14
C PRO A 182 -9.33 -13.28 -6.74
N GLU A 183 -8.40 -13.03 -5.84
CA GLU A 183 -8.59 -13.37 -4.44
C GLU A 183 -9.85 -12.66 -3.94
N LYS A 184 -10.82 -13.45 -3.47
CA LYS A 184 -12.04 -12.86 -2.92
C LYS A 184 -11.67 -12.11 -1.66
N ASP A 185 -11.82 -10.79 -1.69
CA ASP A 185 -11.81 -10.02 -0.47
C ASP A 185 -12.81 -10.66 0.50
N ILE A 186 -12.31 -11.09 1.65
CA ILE A 186 -13.18 -11.59 2.71
C ILE A 186 -14.03 -10.39 3.15
N GLN A 187 -15.24 -10.30 2.61
CA GLN A 187 -16.22 -9.30 3.05
C GLN A 187 -16.60 -9.62 4.50
N LEU A 188 -15.87 -9.03 5.43
CA LEU A 188 -16.25 -9.07 6.83
C LEU A 188 -17.53 -8.26 6.96
N THR A 189 -18.57 -8.90 7.54
CA THR A 189 -19.82 -8.19 7.83
C THR A 189 -19.55 -6.94 8.67
N PRO A 190 -20.31 -5.85 8.51
CA PRO A 190 -20.06 -4.56 9.17
C PRO A 190 -19.87 -4.66 10.70
N HIS A 191 -20.54 -5.61 11.36
CA HIS A 191 -20.39 -5.85 12.80
C HIS A 191 -19.02 -6.40 13.21
N HIS A 192 -18.41 -7.26 12.39
CA HIS A 192 -17.06 -7.77 12.63
C HIS A 192 -16.00 -6.69 12.36
N ALA A 193 -16.23 -5.82 11.37
CA ALA A 193 -15.33 -4.74 11.02
C ALA A 193 -15.09 -3.76 12.17
N ILE A 194 -16.15 -3.35 12.86
CA ILE A 194 -16.06 -2.43 14.02
C ILE A 194 -15.30 -3.11 15.17
N GLY A 195 -15.49 -4.42 15.38
CA GLY A 195 -14.76 -5.19 16.38
C GLY A 195 -13.27 -5.27 16.11
N ILE A 196 -12.87 -5.53 14.87
CA ILE A 196 -11.47 -5.65 14.46
C ILE A 196 -10.76 -4.28 14.56
N ILE A 197 -11.39 -3.20 14.11
CA ILE A 197 -10.81 -1.86 14.23
C ILE A 197 -10.68 -1.46 15.70
N LYS A 198 -11.68 -1.74 16.55
CA LYS A 198 -11.60 -1.52 18.00
C LYS A 198 -10.52 -2.38 18.66
N GLN A 199 -10.40 -3.66 18.27
CA GLN A 199 -9.35 -4.55 18.79
C GLN A 199 -7.95 -4.07 18.37
N LEU A 200 -7.78 -3.62 17.12
CA LEU A 200 -6.54 -3.03 16.67
C LEU A 200 -6.20 -1.75 17.46
N ILE A 201 -7.15 -0.83 17.60
CA ILE A 201 -6.96 0.40 18.38
C ILE A 201 -6.63 0.08 19.85
N ASN A 202 -7.29 -0.92 20.44
CA ASN A 202 -7.04 -1.31 21.84
C ASN A 202 -5.71 -2.04 22.01
N ARG A 203 -5.24 -2.79 21.02
CA ARG A 203 -3.94 -3.47 21.04
C ARG A 203 -2.77 -2.49 20.95
N PHE A 204 -2.99 -1.33 20.34
CA PHE A 204 -2.03 -0.24 20.22
C PHE A 204 -2.13 0.80 21.36
N ARG A 205 -3.06 0.63 22.30
CA ARG A 205 -3.19 1.49 23.50
C ARG A 205 -2.50 0.93 24.75
N ARG A 206 -1.93 -0.26 24.66
CA ARG A 206 -1.09 -0.87 25.70
C ARG A 206 0.36 -0.79 25.27
#